data_32710565811843433c4f44d9733efb31
#
_entry.id   32710565811843433c4f44d9733efb31
#
_cell.length_a   1.000
_cell.length_b   1.000
_cell.length_c   1.000
_cell.angle_alpha   90.00
_cell.angle_beta   90.00
_cell.angle_gamma   90.00
#
_symmetry.space_group_name_H-M   'P 1'
#
loop_
_entity.id
_entity.type
_entity.pdbx_description
1 polymer ?
#
loop_
_entity_poly.entity_id
_entity_poly.type
_entity_poly.pdbx_seq_one_letter_code
_entity_poly.pdbx_strand_id
1 'polypeptide(L)'
;MKPIHLKLAASAIFLTAVFSCQKGEAENAVQTSTADYAVVSDSVSMAAHQQVADRKFLKTADINMEVKDLYDATIFIEKQLKELGGFVTVSRLNSNVISEDTFESSDSEATLVKKYQTENRIQARVPSEKLGDFLTRINDKKMFLNSRTILAEDVTNHAKIAQLEKQKLEKTGEVIGKMKNSGDKADRTEKNLEQHNQQQIADITLADDLNFSTVDIYIKEPKIRVAEILVTNTKNIDNKYKFNFFYDAKNAFVEGFYIIQRLLVGLITIWPLMLILGFMVYFLRRKKVVFQKPENE
;
A
#
# COMPACT_ATOMS: atom_id res chain seq x y z
N MET A 1 -5.35 16.20 -74.54
CA MET A 1 -4.00 15.70 -74.25
C MET A 1 -3.99 15.35 -72.76
N LYS A 2 -3.75 14.11 -72.41
CA LYS A 2 -3.92 13.54 -71.06
C LYS A 2 -2.75 13.91 -70.13
N PRO A 3 -2.95 14.16 -68.84
CA PRO A 3 -1.89 14.61 -67.91
C PRO A 3 -1.03 13.46 -67.37
N ILE A 4 -0.34 12.78 -68.27
CA ILE A 4 0.56 11.66 -67.94
C ILE A 4 1.90 12.20 -67.41
N HIS A 5 2.31 13.36 -67.87
CA HIS A 5 3.60 13.97 -67.44
C HIS A 5 3.62 14.49 -66.02
N LEU A 6 2.46 14.85 -65.45
CA LEU A 6 2.36 15.34 -64.07
C LEU A 6 2.53 14.23 -63.01
N LYS A 7 2.11 13.00 -63.33
CA LYS A 7 2.29 11.85 -62.41
C LYS A 7 3.72 11.31 -62.38
N LEU A 8 4.47 11.46 -63.48
CA LEU A 8 5.87 11.06 -63.56
C LEU A 8 6.79 12.03 -62.78
N ALA A 9 6.47 13.34 -62.80
CA ALA A 9 7.22 14.35 -62.05
C ALA A 9 7.05 14.20 -60.52
N ALA A 10 5.84 13.85 -60.04
CA ALA A 10 5.57 13.64 -58.64
C ALA A 10 6.26 12.35 -58.11
N SER A 11 6.40 11.32 -58.94
CA SER A 11 7.10 10.07 -58.57
C SER A 11 8.61 10.25 -58.47
N ALA A 12 9.20 11.11 -59.31
CA ALA A 12 10.66 11.41 -59.29
C ALA A 12 11.06 12.21 -58.07
N ILE A 13 10.21 13.12 -57.58
CA ILE A 13 10.47 13.95 -56.39
C ILE A 13 10.38 13.08 -55.10
N PHE A 14 9.51 12.05 -55.10
CA PHE A 14 9.39 11.14 -53.93
C PHE A 14 10.60 10.18 -53.80
N LEU A 15 11.23 9.79 -54.93
CA LEU A 15 12.40 8.91 -54.90
C LEU A 15 13.71 9.62 -54.48
N THR A 16 13.82 10.95 -54.62
CA THR A 16 15.01 11.69 -54.23
C THR A 16 15.06 12.01 -52.73
N ALA A 17 13.91 11.95 -52.03
CA ALA A 17 13.85 12.22 -50.61
C ALA A 17 14.36 11.05 -49.71
N VAL A 18 14.56 9.84 -50.26
CA VAL A 18 14.96 8.66 -49.49
C VAL A 18 16.48 8.43 -49.48
N PHE A 19 17.25 9.16 -50.32
CA PHE A 19 18.70 8.94 -50.43
C PHE A 19 19.56 10.06 -49.76
N SER A 20 18.98 10.94 -48.94
CA SER A 20 19.74 11.94 -48.19
C SER A 20 19.99 11.47 -46.72
N CYS A 21 20.51 10.27 -46.55
CA CYS A 21 21.17 9.87 -45.33
C CYS A 21 22.65 9.67 -45.63
N GLN A 22 23.35 10.77 -45.75
CA GLN A 22 24.80 10.77 -45.85
C GLN A 22 25.34 10.62 -44.42
N LYS A 23 25.92 9.45 -44.19
CA LYS A 23 26.70 9.05 -43.05
C LYS A 23 27.88 10.01 -42.89
N GLY A 24 27.71 11.06 -42.10
CA GLY A 24 28.82 11.80 -41.52
C GLY A 24 29.40 10.99 -40.41
N GLU A 25 30.53 10.34 -40.64
CA GLU A 25 31.44 9.87 -39.59
C GLU A 25 31.98 11.15 -38.89
N ALA A 26 31.23 11.64 -37.90
CA ALA A 26 31.82 12.37 -36.82
C ALA A 26 32.22 11.34 -35.80
N GLU A 27 33.48 11.04 -35.75
CA GLU A 27 34.18 10.45 -34.61
C GLU A 27 33.99 11.34 -33.39
N ASN A 28 32.75 11.42 -32.87
CA ASN A 28 32.54 11.81 -31.51
C ASN A 28 32.91 10.55 -30.70
N ALA A 29 34.13 10.55 -30.22
CA ALA A 29 34.46 9.83 -29.00
C ALA A 29 33.38 10.16 -27.99
N VAL A 30 32.39 9.27 -27.88
CA VAL A 30 31.59 9.15 -26.68
C VAL A 30 32.61 8.84 -25.61
N GLN A 31 33.14 9.89 -25.00
CA GLN A 31 33.59 9.77 -23.63
C GLN A 31 32.37 9.23 -22.91
N THR A 32 32.32 7.92 -22.81
CA THR A 32 31.64 7.27 -21.72
C THR A 32 32.28 7.91 -20.49
N SER A 33 31.69 9.01 -20.03
CA SER A 33 31.83 9.38 -18.65
C SER A 33 31.29 8.14 -17.94
N THR A 34 32.17 7.21 -17.59
CA THR A 34 32.00 6.45 -16.39
C THR A 34 31.69 7.52 -15.39
N ALA A 35 30.37 7.73 -15.12
CA ALA A 35 29.98 8.37 -13.90
C ALA A 35 30.80 7.58 -12.89
N ASP A 36 31.87 8.18 -12.40
CA ASP A 36 32.45 7.84 -11.13
C ASP A 36 31.24 7.91 -10.20
N TYR A 37 30.58 6.79 -10.05
CA TYR A 37 29.76 6.56 -8.88
C TYR A 37 30.79 6.75 -7.78
N ALA A 38 30.78 7.98 -7.23
CA ALA A 38 31.48 8.25 -6.00
C ALA A 38 31.04 7.08 -5.11
N VAL A 39 31.94 6.13 -4.92
CA VAL A 39 31.77 5.07 -3.95
C VAL A 39 31.60 5.86 -2.67
N VAL A 40 30.34 6.10 -2.32
CA VAL A 40 29.99 6.70 -1.02
C VAL A 40 30.68 5.77 -0.06
N SER A 41 31.74 6.29 0.56
CA SER A 41 32.58 5.55 1.49
C SER A 41 31.66 4.75 2.39
N ASP A 42 31.72 3.43 2.29
CA ASP A 42 30.92 2.49 3.09
C ASP A 42 31.26 2.55 4.58
N SER A 43 32.13 3.50 4.97
CA SER A 43 32.53 3.72 6.34
C SER A 43 31.34 4.14 7.19
N VAL A 44 31.07 3.38 8.23
CA VAL A 44 30.11 3.76 9.27
C VAL A 44 30.59 5.06 9.92
N SER A 45 29.67 6.01 10.12
CA SER A 45 29.98 7.30 10.72
C SER A 45 30.72 7.15 12.05
N MET A 46 31.69 8.03 12.32
CA MET A 46 32.40 8.09 13.60
C MET A 46 31.41 8.22 14.81
N ALA A 47 30.22 8.78 14.62
CA ALA A 47 29.20 8.89 15.65
C ALA A 47 28.77 7.52 16.22
N ALA A 48 28.79 6.45 15.40
CA ALA A 48 28.48 5.09 15.86
C ALA A 48 29.55 4.54 16.82
N HIS A 49 30.82 4.90 16.58
CA HIS A 49 31.96 4.45 17.36
C HIS A 49 32.39 5.45 18.46
N GLN A 50 31.65 6.58 18.55
CA GLN A 50 32.06 7.66 19.47
C GLN A 50 32.11 7.18 20.91
N GLN A 51 33.30 7.26 21.49
CA GLN A 51 33.62 7.05 22.90
C GLN A 51 34.63 8.11 23.32
N VAL A 52 34.26 8.93 24.29
CA VAL A 52 35.12 9.96 24.83
C VAL A 52 35.17 9.75 26.33
N ALA A 53 36.39 9.78 26.90
CA ALA A 53 36.56 9.63 28.34
C ALA A 53 35.68 10.65 29.10
N ASP A 54 35.04 10.22 30.18
CA ASP A 54 34.16 11.02 31.03
C ASP A 54 32.89 11.59 30.35
N ARG A 55 32.56 11.12 29.14
CA ARG A 55 31.34 11.50 28.45
C ARG A 55 30.40 10.31 28.27
N LYS A 56 29.09 10.59 28.37
CA LYS A 56 28.01 9.62 28.16
C LYS A 56 27.20 10.02 26.91
N PHE A 57 27.12 9.10 25.98
CA PHE A 57 26.37 9.33 24.71
C PHE A 57 25.17 8.41 24.62
N LEU A 58 24.02 9.01 24.37
CA LEU A 58 22.83 8.30 23.89
C LEU A 58 22.95 8.17 22.40
N LYS A 59 22.96 6.95 21.90
CA LYS A 59 23.13 6.70 20.46
C LYS A 59 21.87 6.13 19.86
N THR A 60 21.47 6.68 18.70
CA THR A 60 20.39 6.17 17.88
C THR A 60 20.84 6.07 16.43
N ALA A 61 20.26 5.13 15.69
CA ALA A 61 20.50 5.00 14.26
C ALA A 61 19.19 4.73 13.51
N ASP A 62 19.00 5.41 12.41
CA ASP A 62 17.92 5.18 11.45
C ASP A 62 18.54 4.81 10.09
N ILE A 63 18.11 3.70 9.51
CA ILE A 63 18.67 3.15 8.29
C ILE A 63 17.53 2.79 7.35
N ASN A 64 17.60 3.30 6.13
CA ASN A 64 16.72 2.95 5.04
C ASN A 64 17.55 2.42 3.87
N MET A 65 17.39 1.14 3.52
CA MET A 65 18.18 0.51 2.47
C MET A 65 17.37 -0.49 1.64
N GLU A 66 17.83 -0.68 0.42
CA GLU A 66 17.33 -1.72 -0.46
C GLU A 66 18.22 -2.95 -0.39
N VAL A 67 17.57 -4.12 -0.37
CA VAL A 67 18.25 -5.42 -0.27
C VAL A 67 17.84 -6.33 -1.43
N LYS A 68 18.69 -7.29 -1.76
CA LYS A 68 18.45 -8.23 -2.86
C LYS A 68 17.32 -9.22 -2.54
N ASP A 69 17.30 -9.74 -1.32
CA ASP A 69 16.29 -10.64 -0.79
C ASP A 69 15.94 -10.21 0.64
N LEU A 70 14.67 -9.90 0.85
CA LEU A 70 14.20 -9.34 2.13
C LEU A 70 14.26 -10.35 3.26
N TYR A 71 13.88 -11.62 2.99
CA TYR A 71 13.84 -12.66 4.02
C TYR A 71 15.24 -13.00 4.48
N ASP A 72 16.17 -13.19 3.54
CA ASP A 72 17.58 -13.45 3.84
C ASP A 72 18.21 -12.28 4.60
N ALA A 73 17.94 -11.03 4.19
CA ALA A 73 18.44 -9.86 4.89
C ALA A 73 17.86 -9.75 6.31
N THR A 74 16.58 -10.02 6.50
CA THR A 74 15.93 -10.00 7.82
C THR A 74 16.59 -11.01 8.76
N ILE A 75 16.70 -12.27 8.33
CA ILE A 75 17.32 -13.34 9.12
C ILE A 75 18.78 -13.01 9.44
N PHE A 76 19.50 -12.45 8.48
CA PHE A 76 20.90 -12.05 8.67
C PHE A 76 21.01 -10.93 9.73
N ILE A 77 20.18 -9.88 9.65
CA ILE A 77 20.16 -8.77 10.62
C ILE A 77 19.87 -9.30 12.03
N GLU A 78 18.86 -10.13 12.18
CA GLU A 78 18.47 -10.72 13.47
C GLU A 78 19.59 -11.60 14.05
N LYS A 79 20.27 -12.36 13.19
CA LYS A 79 21.44 -13.16 13.59
C LYS A 79 22.59 -12.28 14.07
N GLN A 80 22.93 -11.21 13.34
CA GLN A 80 23.98 -10.29 13.73
C GLN A 80 23.69 -9.59 15.05
N LEU A 81 22.40 -9.20 15.26
CA LEU A 81 21.96 -8.65 16.55
C LEU A 81 22.24 -9.61 17.71
N LYS A 82 21.82 -10.87 17.56
CA LYS A 82 22.00 -11.90 18.58
C LYS A 82 23.48 -12.15 18.89
N GLU A 83 24.33 -12.23 17.87
CA GLU A 83 25.78 -12.44 18.03
C GLU A 83 26.47 -11.30 18.78
N LEU A 84 25.95 -10.08 18.64
CA LEU A 84 26.49 -8.89 19.32
C LEU A 84 25.85 -8.61 20.70
N GLY A 85 24.91 -9.47 21.14
CA GLY A 85 24.20 -9.30 22.41
C GLY A 85 23.04 -8.31 22.35
N GLY A 86 22.59 -7.96 21.14
CA GLY A 86 21.40 -7.15 20.91
C GLY A 86 20.13 -8.01 20.79
N PHE A 87 18.99 -7.34 20.68
CA PHE A 87 17.69 -7.99 20.49
C PHE A 87 16.73 -7.13 19.66
N VAL A 88 15.77 -7.80 19.02
CA VAL A 88 14.70 -7.16 18.25
C VAL A 88 13.54 -6.83 19.17
N THR A 89 13.05 -5.60 19.11
CA THR A 89 11.83 -5.18 19.80
C THR A 89 10.61 -5.23 18.89
N VAL A 90 10.78 -4.93 17.61
CA VAL A 90 9.71 -4.99 16.59
C VAL A 90 10.30 -5.51 15.29
N SER A 91 9.60 -6.43 14.62
CA SER A 91 9.88 -6.83 13.24
C SER A 91 8.52 -6.94 12.51
N ARG A 92 8.29 -6.07 11.52
CA ARG A 92 7.03 -6.00 10.76
C ARG A 92 7.32 -6.16 9.28
N LEU A 93 7.15 -7.38 8.82
CA LEU A 93 7.30 -7.74 7.43
C LEU A 93 5.93 -7.64 6.72
N ASN A 94 5.87 -6.84 5.66
CA ASN A 94 4.68 -6.61 4.87
C ASN A 94 4.92 -6.97 3.41
N SER A 95 3.87 -7.46 2.76
CA SER A 95 3.82 -7.65 1.31
C SER A 95 2.76 -6.72 0.74
N ASN A 96 3.20 -5.65 0.09
CA ASN A 96 2.31 -4.66 -0.51
C ASN A 96 1.90 -5.12 -1.91
N VAL A 97 0.63 -5.47 -2.10
CA VAL A 97 0.10 -5.89 -3.41
C VAL A 97 -0.03 -4.66 -4.31
N ILE A 98 0.62 -4.71 -5.48
CA ILE A 98 0.61 -3.66 -6.50
C ILE A 98 -0.53 -3.87 -7.49
N SER A 99 -0.71 -5.13 -7.95
CA SER A 99 -1.83 -5.54 -8.80
C SER A 99 -2.22 -6.98 -8.49
N GLU A 100 -3.50 -7.26 -8.73
CA GLU A 100 -4.12 -8.57 -8.57
C GLU A 100 -5.00 -8.85 -9.78
N ASP A 101 -4.68 -9.89 -10.53
CA ASP A 101 -5.37 -10.27 -11.75
C ASP A 101 -5.74 -11.75 -11.68
N THR A 102 -6.96 -12.09 -12.11
CA THR A 102 -7.42 -13.48 -12.17
C THR A 102 -7.46 -13.95 -13.61
N PHE A 103 -6.73 -15.01 -13.92
CA PHE A 103 -6.68 -15.64 -15.24
C PHE A 103 -7.44 -16.98 -15.17
N GLU A 104 -8.40 -17.15 -16.07
CA GLU A 104 -9.17 -18.39 -16.18
C GLU A 104 -8.30 -19.49 -16.80
N SER A 105 -8.15 -20.61 -16.10
CA SER A 105 -7.39 -21.78 -16.56
C SER A 105 -8.31 -22.87 -17.08
N SER A 106 -9.55 -22.99 -16.54
CA SER A 106 -10.58 -23.91 -16.96
C SER A 106 -11.96 -23.41 -16.49
N ASP A 107 -13.02 -24.17 -16.80
CA ASP A 107 -14.39 -23.88 -16.34
C ASP A 107 -14.52 -23.86 -14.81
N SER A 108 -13.68 -24.59 -14.09
CA SER A 108 -13.72 -24.72 -12.64
C SER A 108 -12.54 -24.07 -11.93
N GLU A 109 -11.43 -23.77 -12.63
CA GLU A 109 -10.18 -23.31 -12.06
C GLU A 109 -9.73 -21.99 -12.69
N ALA A 110 -9.17 -21.15 -11.88
CA ALA A 110 -8.51 -19.92 -12.29
C ALA A 110 -7.21 -19.73 -11.51
N THR A 111 -6.28 -18.96 -12.06
CA THR A 111 -5.03 -18.58 -11.40
C THR A 111 -5.11 -17.12 -11.01
N LEU A 112 -5.03 -16.85 -9.70
CA LEU A 112 -4.89 -15.52 -9.15
C LEU A 112 -3.41 -15.14 -9.15
N VAL A 113 -3.06 -14.12 -9.92
CA VAL A 113 -1.70 -13.60 -10.03
C VAL A 113 -1.59 -12.30 -9.25
N LYS A 114 -0.80 -12.31 -8.18
CA LYS A 114 -0.50 -11.12 -7.36
C LYS A 114 0.90 -10.64 -7.65
N LYS A 115 1.02 -9.37 -8.05
CA LYS A 115 2.30 -8.66 -8.11
C LYS A 115 2.46 -7.85 -6.84
N TYR A 116 3.52 -8.08 -6.09
CA TYR A 116 3.72 -7.46 -4.79
C TYR A 116 5.18 -7.09 -4.55
N GLN A 117 5.38 -6.16 -3.66
CA GLN A 117 6.69 -5.75 -3.17
C GLN A 117 6.77 -6.00 -1.67
N THR A 118 7.90 -6.53 -1.21
CA THR A 118 8.12 -6.83 0.20
C THR A 118 8.96 -5.75 0.87
N GLU A 119 8.60 -5.42 2.09
CA GLU A 119 9.32 -4.50 2.97
C GLU A 119 9.30 -5.03 4.40
N ASN A 120 10.31 -4.66 5.18
CA ASN A 120 10.34 -4.94 6.62
C ASN A 120 10.82 -3.72 7.39
N ARG A 121 10.17 -3.47 8.51
CA ARG A 121 10.57 -2.46 9.48
C ARG A 121 10.96 -3.16 10.77
N ILE A 122 12.24 -3.04 11.11
CA ILE A 122 12.85 -3.69 12.27
C ILE A 122 13.27 -2.60 13.25
N GLN A 123 12.85 -2.71 14.49
CA GLN A 123 13.38 -1.92 15.59
C GLN A 123 14.18 -2.84 16.51
N ALA A 124 15.37 -2.44 16.83
CA ALA A 124 16.31 -3.25 17.59
C ALA A 124 17.03 -2.44 18.68
N ARG A 125 17.42 -3.14 19.72
CA ARG A 125 18.31 -2.62 20.77
C ARG A 125 19.68 -3.30 20.63
N VAL A 126 20.72 -2.50 20.46
CA VAL A 126 22.09 -2.94 20.24
C VAL A 126 22.96 -2.41 21.38
N PRO A 127 23.83 -3.20 22.01
CA PRO A 127 24.77 -2.66 22.98
C PRO A 127 25.52 -1.46 22.40
N SER A 128 25.49 -0.32 23.10
CA SER A 128 25.95 0.96 22.55
C SER A 128 27.43 0.94 22.12
N GLU A 129 28.24 0.09 22.73
CA GLU A 129 29.63 -0.14 22.33
C GLU A 129 29.77 -0.92 21.03
N LYS A 130 28.76 -1.72 20.67
CA LYS A 130 28.73 -2.58 19.47
C LYS A 130 27.93 -2.01 18.30
N LEU A 131 27.38 -0.80 18.47
CA LEU A 131 26.57 -0.16 17.43
C LEU A 131 27.34 -0.05 16.09
N GLY A 132 28.58 0.43 16.14
CA GLY A 132 29.40 0.57 14.93
C GLY A 132 29.68 -0.76 14.22
N ASP A 133 30.00 -1.80 15.01
CA ASP A 133 30.23 -3.17 14.48
C ASP A 133 28.96 -3.72 13.84
N PHE A 134 27.80 -3.52 14.48
CA PHE A 134 26.52 -3.95 13.97
C PHE A 134 26.19 -3.26 12.63
N LEU A 135 26.31 -1.93 12.58
CA LEU A 135 26.03 -1.16 11.37
C LEU A 135 26.96 -1.54 10.21
N THR A 136 28.21 -1.85 10.51
CA THR A 136 29.18 -2.34 9.51
C THR A 136 28.75 -3.68 8.94
N ARG A 137 28.38 -4.64 9.81
CA ARG A 137 27.95 -5.98 9.37
C ARG A 137 26.69 -5.98 8.53
N ILE A 138 25.66 -5.21 8.91
CA ILE A 138 24.40 -5.17 8.15
C ILE A 138 24.56 -4.50 6.79
N ASN A 139 25.57 -3.64 6.63
CA ASN A 139 25.91 -3.01 5.36
C ASN A 139 26.24 -4.02 4.25
N ASP A 140 26.72 -5.22 4.59
CA ASP A 140 27.04 -6.29 3.63
C ASP A 140 25.79 -6.80 2.87
N LYS A 141 24.61 -6.63 3.42
CA LYS A 141 23.32 -7.01 2.76
C LYS A 141 22.72 -5.88 1.92
N LYS A 142 23.30 -4.70 1.99
CA LYS A 142 22.85 -3.52 1.25
C LYS A 142 23.08 -3.69 -0.24
N MET A 143 22.04 -3.49 -1.03
CA MET A 143 22.14 -3.27 -2.47
C MET A 143 22.22 -1.77 -2.78
N PHE A 144 21.40 -0.97 -2.09
CA PHE A 144 21.38 0.48 -2.19
C PHE A 144 21.02 1.11 -0.83
N LEU A 145 21.72 2.18 -0.45
CA LEU A 145 21.45 2.94 0.77
C LEU A 145 20.62 4.18 0.42
N ASN A 146 19.36 4.21 0.85
CA ASN A 146 18.51 5.38 0.65
C ASN A 146 18.85 6.50 1.65
N SER A 147 18.98 6.15 2.94
CA SER A 147 19.38 7.08 3.99
C SER A 147 19.99 6.35 5.19
N ARG A 148 20.86 7.03 5.89
CA ARG A 148 21.40 6.60 7.17
C ARG A 148 21.63 7.83 8.04
N THR A 149 20.98 7.86 9.20
CA THR A 149 21.16 8.90 10.22
C THR A 149 21.66 8.23 11.48
N ILE A 150 22.78 8.72 12.03
CA ILE A 150 23.32 8.23 13.28
C ILE A 150 23.50 9.46 14.18
N LEU A 151 22.86 9.42 15.34
CA LEU A 151 22.94 10.45 16.35
C LEU A 151 23.71 9.93 17.58
N ALA A 152 24.57 10.74 18.13
CA ALA A 152 25.24 10.51 19.39
C ALA A 152 25.09 11.79 20.24
N GLU A 153 24.10 11.79 21.12
CA GLU A 153 23.77 12.92 21.97
C GLU A 153 24.58 12.82 23.29
N ASP A 154 25.32 13.88 23.64
CA ASP A 154 26.03 13.99 24.91
C ASP A 154 25.06 14.28 26.06
N VAL A 155 24.74 13.26 26.82
CA VAL A 155 23.86 13.34 27.98
C VAL A 155 24.63 13.36 29.32
N THR A 156 25.91 13.67 29.28
CA THR A 156 26.77 13.68 30.48
C THR A 156 26.24 14.60 31.59
N ASN A 157 25.78 15.80 31.20
CA ASN A 157 25.24 16.76 32.17
C ASN A 157 23.87 16.29 32.68
N HIS A 158 23.02 15.68 31.87
CA HIS A 158 21.75 15.11 32.33
C HIS A 158 21.99 14.00 33.38
N ALA A 159 22.94 13.11 33.12
CA ALA A 159 23.30 12.08 34.09
C ALA A 159 23.85 12.65 35.42
N LYS A 160 24.64 13.74 35.39
CA LYS A 160 25.11 14.42 36.61
C LYS A 160 23.99 15.09 37.38
N ILE A 161 23.07 15.75 36.67
CA ILE A 161 21.87 16.39 37.26
C ILE A 161 21.00 15.35 37.95
N ALA A 162 20.71 14.24 37.28
CA ALA A 162 19.93 13.12 37.83
C ALA A 162 20.56 12.60 39.13
N GLN A 163 21.89 12.45 39.17
CA GLN A 163 22.59 12.04 40.38
C GLN A 163 22.48 13.07 41.55
N LEU A 164 22.55 14.36 41.22
CA LEU A 164 22.37 15.42 42.24
C LEU A 164 20.93 15.47 42.75
N GLU A 165 19.94 15.30 41.89
CA GLU A 165 18.52 15.23 42.27
C GLU A 165 18.25 14.05 43.20
N LYS A 166 18.80 12.88 42.90
CA LYS A 166 18.71 11.70 43.74
C LYS A 166 19.28 11.99 45.15
N GLN A 167 20.49 12.56 45.22
CA GLN A 167 21.11 12.93 46.53
C GLN A 167 20.26 13.94 47.31
N LYS A 168 19.63 14.90 46.60
CA LYS A 168 18.72 15.87 47.21
C LYS A 168 17.49 15.20 47.82
N LEU A 169 16.87 14.29 47.09
CA LEU A 169 15.68 13.54 47.55
C LEU A 169 15.99 12.66 48.75
N GLU A 170 17.15 11.99 48.77
CA GLU A 170 17.62 11.20 49.91
C GLU A 170 17.79 12.08 51.16
N LYS A 171 18.48 13.22 51.04
CA LYS A 171 18.65 14.19 52.15
C LYS A 171 17.32 14.78 52.61
N THR A 172 16.42 15.07 51.69
CA THR A 172 15.08 15.57 52.02
C THR A 172 14.29 14.53 52.80
N GLY A 173 14.36 13.27 52.41
CA GLY A 173 13.74 12.15 53.13
C GLY A 173 14.28 11.99 54.56
N GLU A 174 15.60 12.15 54.76
CA GLU A 174 16.19 12.13 56.10
C GLU A 174 15.68 13.28 56.99
N VAL A 175 15.54 14.51 56.43
CA VAL A 175 15.01 15.66 57.16
C VAL A 175 13.53 15.42 57.52
N ILE A 176 12.70 14.94 56.59
CA ILE A 176 11.31 14.59 56.87
C ILE A 176 11.20 13.51 57.94
N GLY A 177 12.09 12.52 57.92
CA GLY A 177 12.15 11.46 58.94
C GLY A 177 12.28 11.99 60.35
N LYS A 178 13.05 13.09 60.56
CA LYS A 178 13.29 13.74 61.84
C LYS A 178 12.14 14.66 62.30
N MET A 179 11.12 14.94 61.46
CA MET A 179 9.95 15.75 61.84
C MET A 179 9.07 15.02 62.84
N LYS A 180 8.34 15.81 63.66
CA LYS A 180 7.31 15.27 64.53
C LYS A 180 6.17 14.67 63.72
N ASN A 181 5.54 13.62 64.24
CA ASN A 181 4.39 12.99 63.58
C ASN A 181 3.23 13.98 63.48
N SER A 182 2.82 14.30 62.26
CA SER A 182 1.73 15.23 61.93
C SER A 182 1.20 14.90 60.53
N GLY A 183 0.04 15.43 60.16
CA GLY A 183 -0.49 15.34 58.80
C GLY A 183 0.49 15.91 57.76
N ASP A 184 1.14 17.06 58.10
CA ASP A 184 2.14 17.68 57.21
C ASP A 184 3.35 16.75 56.95
N LYS A 185 3.77 15.96 57.97
CA LYS A 185 4.81 14.95 57.78
C LYS A 185 4.36 13.86 56.83
N ALA A 186 3.12 13.40 56.92
CA ALA A 186 2.58 12.36 56.03
C ALA A 186 2.55 12.85 54.59
N ASP A 187 2.01 14.05 54.33
CA ASP A 187 1.93 14.66 52.99
C ASP A 187 3.33 14.89 52.38
N ARG A 188 4.30 15.36 53.17
CA ARG A 188 5.70 15.53 52.69
C ARG A 188 6.38 14.20 52.41
N THR A 189 6.11 13.17 53.21
CA THR A 189 6.62 11.83 52.98
C THR A 189 6.10 11.27 51.70
N GLU A 190 4.79 11.36 51.46
CA GLU A 190 4.14 10.90 50.22
C GLU A 190 4.75 11.57 48.99
N LYS A 191 4.83 12.91 48.97
CA LYS A 191 5.47 13.66 47.87
C LYS A 191 6.92 13.27 47.62
N ASN A 192 7.69 13.08 48.69
CA ASN A 192 9.11 12.69 48.58
C ASN A 192 9.22 11.28 47.99
N LEU A 193 8.36 10.34 48.38
CA LEU A 193 8.32 8.98 47.83
C LEU A 193 7.92 8.98 46.35
N GLU A 194 6.92 9.78 46.01
CA GLU A 194 6.50 9.90 44.60
C GLU A 194 7.63 10.45 43.72
N GLN A 195 8.28 11.53 44.14
CA GLN A 195 9.44 12.11 43.44
C GLN A 195 10.60 11.13 43.36
N HIS A 196 10.87 10.37 44.44
CA HIS A 196 11.91 9.35 44.43
C HIS A 196 11.62 8.22 43.45
N ASN A 197 10.37 7.75 43.37
CA ASN A 197 9.96 6.75 42.42
C ASN A 197 10.08 7.24 40.97
N GLN A 198 9.66 8.48 40.68
CA GLN A 198 9.80 9.10 39.37
C GLN A 198 11.29 9.22 38.96
N GLN A 199 12.16 9.64 39.92
CA GLN A 199 13.59 9.73 39.67
C GLN A 199 14.21 8.34 39.42
N GLN A 200 13.81 7.32 40.15
CA GLN A 200 14.28 5.95 39.91
C GLN A 200 13.89 5.44 38.52
N ILE A 201 12.67 5.69 38.08
CA ILE A 201 12.21 5.31 36.72
C ILE A 201 13.07 6.02 35.67
N ALA A 202 13.31 7.33 35.84
CA ALA A 202 14.16 8.09 34.92
C ALA A 202 15.60 7.57 34.89
N ASP A 203 16.18 7.24 36.07
CA ASP A 203 17.54 6.69 36.19
C ASP A 203 17.65 5.32 35.49
N ILE A 204 16.67 4.44 35.68
CA ILE A 204 16.62 3.12 35.02
C ILE A 204 16.54 3.29 33.51
N THR A 205 15.65 4.17 33.02
CA THR A 205 15.47 4.45 31.60
C THR A 205 16.76 5.01 30.98
N LEU A 206 17.37 5.99 31.63
CA LEU A 206 18.64 6.58 31.18
C LEU A 206 19.75 5.53 31.13
N ALA A 207 19.84 4.67 32.15
CA ALA A 207 20.84 3.60 32.21
C ALA A 207 20.63 2.58 31.06
N ASP A 208 19.39 2.20 30.76
CA ASP A 208 19.06 1.31 29.66
C ASP A 208 19.44 1.95 28.34
N ASP A 209 19.08 3.21 28.11
CA ASP A 209 19.38 3.94 26.87
C ASP A 209 20.88 4.23 26.68
N LEU A 210 21.64 4.33 27.74
CA LEU A 210 23.11 4.41 27.67
C LEU A 210 23.75 3.06 27.31
N ASN A 211 23.18 1.96 27.82
CA ASN A 211 23.69 0.61 27.58
C ASN A 211 23.31 0.08 26.20
N PHE A 212 22.11 0.43 25.72
CA PHE A 212 21.58 -0.04 24.46
C PHE A 212 21.16 1.12 23.55
N SER A 213 21.75 1.17 22.38
CA SER A 213 21.34 2.07 21.31
C SER A 213 20.06 1.55 20.63
N THR A 214 19.16 2.47 20.29
CA THR A 214 17.97 2.15 19.47
C THR A 214 18.33 2.26 18.01
N VAL A 215 18.01 1.21 17.23
CA VAL A 215 18.27 1.15 15.80
C VAL A 215 16.96 0.84 15.09
N ASP A 216 16.51 1.77 14.24
CA ASP A 216 15.39 1.62 13.36
C ASP A 216 15.90 1.30 11.95
N ILE A 217 15.49 0.15 11.42
CA ILE A 217 15.95 -0.36 10.12
C ILE A 217 14.74 -0.58 9.24
N TYR A 218 14.66 0.16 8.13
CA TYR A 218 13.70 -0.08 7.08
C TYR A 218 14.40 -0.70 5.88
N ILE A 219 14.01 -1.91 5.53
CA ILE A 219 14.52 -2.62 4.36
C ILE A 219 13.38 -2.92 3.40
N LYS A 220 13.65 -2.75 2.12
CA LYS A 220 12.72 -3.12 1.04
C LYS A 220 13.45 -3.86 -0.07
N GLU A 221 12.71 -4.71 -0.76
CA GLU A 221 13.18 -5.35 -1.99
C GLU A 221 12.67 -4.54 -3.19
N PRO A 222 13.54 -3.98 -4.06
CA PRO A 222 13.09 -3.19 -5.20
C PRO A 222 12.41 -4.05 -6.27
N LYS A 223 12.71 -5.38 -6.28
CA LYS A 223 12.14 -6.32 -7.23
C LYS A 223 10.67 -6.61 -6.90
N ILE A 224 9.81 -6.48 -7.91
CA ILE A 224 8.43 -6.94 -7.83
C ILE A 224 8.41 -8.47 -7.86
N ARG A 225 7.77 -9.07 -6.85
CA ARG A 225 7.54 -10.52 -6.78
C ARG A 225 6.18 -10.85 -7.37
N VAL A 226 6.06 -12.07 -7.91
CA VAL A 226 4.81 -12.60 -8.44
C VAL A 226 4.45 -13.85 -7.64
N ALA A 227 3.22 -13.88 -7.13
CA ALA A 227 2.62 -15.07 -6.53
C ALA A 227 1.48 -15.56 -7.42
N GLU A 228 1.52 -16.84 -7.75
CA GLU A 228 0.45 -17.54 -8.49
C GLU A 228 -0.28 -18.46 -7.53
N ILE A 229 -1.58 -18.23 -7.38
CA ILE A 229 -2.42 -18.96 -6.43
C ILE A 229 -3.56 -19.58 -7.23
N LEU A 230 -3.69 -20.90 -7.16
CA LEU A 230 -4.82 -21.59 -7.76
C LEU A 230 -6.09 -21.26 -6.97
N VAL A 231 -7.13 -20.79 -7.67
CA VAL A 231 -8.43 -20.42 -7.10
C VAL A 231 -9.55 -21.00 -7.94
N THR A 232 -10.75 -21.07 -7.38
CA THR A 232 -11.93 -21.48 -8.13
C THR A 232 -12.36 -20.40 -9.12
N ASN A 233 -12.68 -20.78 -10.36
CA ASN A 233 -13.26 -19.89 -11.35
C ASN A 233 -14.73 -19.58 -10.98
N THR A 234 -14.95 -18.39 -10.39
CA THR A 234 -16.29 -17.98 -9.94
C THR A 234 -17.18 -17.46 -11.07
N LYS A 235 -16.59 -16.99 -12.18
CA LYS A 235 -17.36 -16.45 -13.32
C LYS A 235 -18.29 -17.51 -13.96
N ASN A 236 -17.78 -18.74 -14.09
CA ASN A 236 -18.58 -19.83 -14.64
C ASN A 236 -19.60 -20.38 -13.64
N ILE A 237 -19.33 -20.30 -12.34
CA ILE A 237 -20.32 -20.63 -11.31
C ILE A 237 -21.53 -19.70 -11.42
N ASP A 238 -21.32 -18.40 -11.56
CA ASP A 238 -22.39 -17.43 -11.75
C ASP A 238 -23.16 -17.68 -13.03
N ASN A 239 -22.50 -18.03 -14.12
CA ASN A 239 -23.15 -18.37 -15.40
C ASN A 239 -23.94 -19.67 -15.34
N LYS A 240 -23.42 -20.69 -14.64
CA LYS A 240 -24.11 -21.97 -14.43
C LYS A 240 -25.44 -21.82 -13.68
N TYR A 241 -25.53 -20.87 -12.79
CA TYR A 241 -26.75 -20.58 -12.02
C TYR A 241 -27.62 -19.51 -12.68
N LYS A 242 -27.09 -18.64 -13.50
CA LYS A 242 -27.84 -17.57 -14.21
C LYS A 242 -28.53 -18.06 -15.51
N PHE A 243 -28.02 -19.11 -16.15
CA PHE A 243 -28.54 -19.61 -17.43
C PHE A 243 -29.12 -21.02 -17.30
N ASN A 244 -30.36 -21.10 -16.77
CA ASN A 244 -31.14 -22.33 -16.94
C ASN A 244 -32.12 -22.10 -18.11
N PHE A 245 -31.63 -22.19 -19.36
CA PHE A 245 -32.42 -21.95 -20.58
C PHE A 245 -33.79 -22.67 -20.57
N PHE A 246 -33.84 -23.90 -20.09
CA PHE A 246 -35.10 -24.64 -19.99
C PHE A 246 -36.04 -24.04 -18.94
N TYR A 247 -35.54 -23.55 -17.85
CA TYR A 247 -36.33 -22.89 -16.82
C TYR A 247 -36.86 -21.55 -17.29
N ASP A 248 -36.03 -20.74 -17.92
CA ASP A 248 -36.38 -19.42 -18.44
C ASP A 248 -37.33 -19.56 -19.65
N ALA A 249 -37.12 -20.54 -20.53
CA ALA A 249 -38.02 -20.84 -21.62
C ALA A 249 -39.40 -21.32 -21.13
N LYS A 250 -39.43 -22.17 -20.09
CA LYS A 250 -40.68 -22.59 -19.46
C LYS A 250 -41.43 -21.39 -18.85
N ASN A 251 -40.76 -20.54 -18.14
CA ASN A 251 -41.33 -19.36 -17.50
C ASN A 251 -41.85 -18.37 -18.56
N ALA A 252 -41.08 -18.10 -19.62
CA ALA A 252 -41.51 -17.28 -20.75
C ALA A 252 -42.74 -17.84 -21.46
N PHE A 253 -42.80 -19.16 -21.60
CA PHE A 253 -43.99 -19.83 -22.20
C PHE A 253 -45.23 -19.67 -21.31
N VAL A 254 -45.10 -19.84 -20.00
CA VAL A 254 -46.17 -19.65 -19.03
C VAL A 254 -46.62 -18.18 -19.00
N GLU A 255 -45.68 -17.22 -18.93
CA GLU A 255 -46.01 -15.80 -18.99
C GLU A 255 -46.70 -15.42 -20.30
N GLY A 256 -46.21 -15.91 -21.44
CA GLY A 256 -46.85 -15.73 -22.76
C GLY A 256 -48.30 -16.24 -22.77
N PHE A 257 -48.55 -17.39 -22.14
CA PHE A 257 -49.89 -17.94 -22.02
C PHE A 257 -50.80 -17.06 -21.16
N TYR A 258 -50.31 -16.51 -20.05
CA TYR A 258 -51.06 -15.55 -19.24
C TYR A 258 -51.37 -14.26 -19.97
N ILE A 259 -50.49 -13.78 -20.84
CA ILE A 259 -50.76 -12.60 -21.68
C ILE A 259 -51.89 -12.86 -22.65
N ILE A 260 -51.86 -14.03 -23.32
CA ILE A 260 -52.94 -14.44 -24.25
C ILE A 260 -54.26 -14.58 -23.49
N GLN A 261 -54.26 -15.20 -22.31
CA GLN A 261 -55.45 -15.32 -21.48
C GLN A 261 -56.03 -13.96 -21.08
N ARG A 262 -55.19 -13.01 -20.67
CA ARG A 262 -55.60 -11.62 -20.35
C ARG A 262 -56.21 -10.89 -21.55
N LEU A 263 -55.61 -11.12 -22.75
CA LEU A 263 -56.12 -10.54 -23.99
C LEU A 263 -57.51 -11.08 -24.34
N LEU A 264 -57.75 -12.41 -24.21
CA LEU A 264 -59.03 -13.08 -24.41
C LEU A 264 -60.09 -12.55 -23.39
N VAL A 265 -59.74 -12.45 -22.10
CA VAL A 265 -60.63 -11.87 -21.08
C VAL A 265 -60.94 -10.43 -21.40
N GLY A 266 -59.96 -9.63 -21.85
CA GLY A 266 -60.17 -8.25 -22.28
C GLY A 266 -61.11 -8.13 -23.46
N LEU A 267 -60.99 -9.01 -24.47
CA LEU A 267 -61.89 -9.06 -25.62
C LEU A 267 -63.33 -9.40 -25.18
N ILE A 268 -63.49 -10.37 -24.26
CA ILE A 268 -64.78 -10.73 -23.67
C ILE A 268 -65.38 -9.56 -22.87
N THR A 269 -64.53 -8.79 -22.17
CA THR A 269 -64.99 -7.65 -21.37
C THR A 269 -65.45 -6.48 -22.22
N ILE A 270 -64.92 -6.31 -23.43
CA ILE A 270 -65.24 -5.19 -24.34
C ILE A 270 -66.46 -5.49 -25.23
N TRP A 271 -66.99 -6.75 -25.26
CA TRP A 271 -68.11 -7.11 -26.16
C TRP A 271 -69.36 -6.21 -26.01
N PRO A 272 -69.81 -5.74 -24.81
CA PRO A 272 -70.95 -4.86 -24.70
C PRO A 272 -70.71 -3.53 -25.41
N LEU A 273 -69.47 -3.03 -25.36
CA LEU A 273 -69.08 -1.77 -26.02
C LEU A 273 -69.12 -1.93 -27.57
N MET A 274 -68.70 -3.08 -28.07
CA MET A 274 -68.80 -3.42 -29.54
C MET A 274 -70.24 -3.51 -29.99
N LEU A 275 -71.16 -4.04 -29.17
CA LEU A 275 -72.59 -4.04 -29.48
C LEU A 275 -73.16 -2.62 -29.56
N ILE A 276 -72.83 -1.76 -28.59
CA ILE A 276 -73.30 -0.36 -28.57
C ILE A 276 -72.76 0.36 -29.82
N LEU A 277 -71.49 0.15 -30.17
CA LEU A 277 -70.89 0.76 -31.36
C LEU A 277 -71.48 0.25 -32.65
N GLY A 278 -71.77 -1.06 -32.75
CA GLY A 278 -72.48 -1.69 -33.88
C GLY A 278 -73.90 -1.14 -34.01
N PHE A 279 -74.63 -0.96 -32.92
CA PHE A 279 -75.97 -0.39 -32.89
C PHE A 279 -75.94 1.09 -33.31
N MET A 280 -74.96 1.83 -32.89
CA MET A 280 -74.79 3.25 -33.26
C MET A 280 -74.48 3.37 -34.76
N VAL A 281 -73.60 2.54 -35.33
CA VAL A 281 -73.33 2.52 -36.78
C VAL A 281 -74.52 2.08 -37.59
N TYR A 282 -75.31 1.11 -37.11
CA TYR A 282 -76.55 0.67 -37.74
C TYR A 282 -77.57 1.83 -37.78
N PHE A 283 -77.76 2.53 -36.73
CA PHE A 283 -78.69 3.70 -36.67
C PHE A 283 -78.23 4.84 -37.57
N LEU A 284 -76.95 5.14 -37.60
CA LEU A 284 -76.39 6.19 -38.49
C LEU A 284 -76.54 5.84 -39.98
N ARG A 285 -76.35 4.59 -40.30
CA ARG A 285 -76.57 4.11 -41.71
C ARG A 285 -78.04 4.15 -42.06
N ARG A 286 -78.96 3.80 -41.16
CA ARG A 286 -80.38 3.82 -41.40
C ARG A 286 -80.91 5.25 -41.61
N LYS A 287 -80.37 6.24 -40.93
CA LYS A 287 -80.73 7.65 -41.14
C LYS A 287 -80.29 8.20 -42.52
N LYS A 288 -79.23 7.68 -43.12
CA LYS A 288 -78.76 8.10 -44.46
C LYS A 288 -79.64 7.58 -45.61
N VAL A 289 -80.43 6.52 -45.43
CA VAL A 289 -81.31 5.94 -46.48
C VAL A 289 -82.60 6.71 -46.57
N VAL A 290 -83.04 7.53 -45.65
CA VAL A 290 -84.32 8.28 -45.65
C VAL A 290 -84.23 9.64 -46.37
N PHE A 291 -83.05 10.07 -46.85
CA PHE A 291 -82.89 11.42 -47.44
C PHE A 291 -82.59 11.42 -48.96
N GLN A 292 -82.94 10.34 -49.70
CA GLN A 292 -82.95 10.38 -51.14
C GLN A 292 -84.37 10.04 -51.65
N LYS A 293 -85.25 11.04 -51.70
CA LYS A 293 -86.44 11.03 -52.56
C LYS A 293 -86.08 11.82 -53.81
N PRO A 294 -86.20 11.26 -55.04
CA PRO A 294 -86.01 12.02 -56.28
C PRO A 294 -87.22 12.91 -56.50
N GLU A 295 -87.01 14.15 -56.80
CA GLU A 295 -88.00 15.04 -57.43
C GLU A 295 -87.71 15.06 -58.93
N ASN A 296 -88.60 14.38 -59.68
CA ASN A 296 -88.77 14.60 -61.09
C ASN A 296 -89.81 15.68 -61.31
N GLU A 297 -89.49 16.78 -61.92
CA GLU A 297 -89.98 17.40 -63.13
C GLU A 297 -89.18 18.65 -63.45
#